data_13c829e56f36ba4b85b0a3d5479a6054
#
_entry.id   13c829e56f36ba4b85b0a3d5479a6054
#
_cell.length_a   1.000
_cell.length_b   1.000
_cell.length_c   1.000
_cell.angle_alpha   90.00
_cell.angle_beta   90.00
_cell.angle_gamma   90.00
#
_symmetry.space_group_name_H-M   'P 1'
#
loop_
_entity.id
_entity.type
_entity.pdbx_description
1 polymer ?
#
loop_
_entity_poly.entity_id
_entity_poly.type
_entity_poly.pdbx_seq_one_letter_code
_entity_poly.pdbx_strand_id
1 'polypeptide(L)'
;MNSTRMADTGETTTSSFEVPASGTSRMTWDYDITDERLMALYQRGKDRQWDATSRIPWHLEVDRANPLGQSEELLPIHGSRDWQRFHHDRRFVADVFLHTTAWQFSQFLHGEQGALVCASRIVETVPGMEAKFYASTQVVDEARHLEAYSRFVNDKLGLMYPVNPALRTLLGQTLADSRWDIPYLGMQVLIEGLALAAFGLLRDATVHTAPLPHALLAYVMQDEARHVAFGRLALKELYADLSDAERKSREEFVIEGSHLLFQRFRGDEMWDALGLDTADCVASADRSPSMRAYRKLLFSRIVPALRDIGLWSDRVAREYEKLGVLEWAKEDLDSLMRRDEDVARAAERQQRELAVRHAQVAETLAMGSPEAGDATTTS
;
A
#
# COMPACT_ATOMS: atom_id res chain seq x y z
N MET A 1 -27.00 -5.34 5.89
CA MET A 1 -25.54 -5.58 5.77
C MET A 1 -25.37 -6.62 4.69
N ASN A 2 -24.87 -6.24 3.50
CA ASN A 2 -24.51 -7.22 2.50
C ASN A 2 -23.26 -7.93 3.00
N SER A 3 -23.30 -9.25 3.08
CA SER A 3 -22.12 -10.05 3.41
C SER A 3 -21.11 -9.93 2.28
N THR A 4 -19.89 -9.45 2.58
CA THR A 4 -18.80 -9.46 1.60
C THR A 4 -18.51 -10.89 1.20
N ARG A 5 -18.47 -11.15 -0.10
CA ARG A 5 -18.16 -12.45 -0.63
C ARG A 5 -16.63 -12.64 -0.63
N MET A 6 -16.16 -13.73 -0.02
CA MET A 6 -14.79 -14.20 -0.26
C MET A 6 -14.70 -14.85 -1.63
N ALA A 7 -13.64 -14.54 -2.36
CA ALA A 7 -13.35 -15.22 -3.61
C ALA A 7 -13.06 -16.71 -3.33
N ASP A 8 -13.64 -17.57 -4.14
CA ASP A 8 -13.35 -19.01 -4.08
C ASP A 8 -12.02 -19.25 -4.82
N THR A 9 -10.98 -19.49 -4.06
CA THR A 9 -9.63 -19.76 -4.58
C THR A 9 -9.25 -21.25 -4.49
N GLY A 10 -10.21 -22.11 -4.11
CA GLY A 10 -9.94 -23.54 -3.90
C GLY A 10 -9.06 -23.88 -2.70
N GLU A 11 -8.53 -22.88 -2.01
CA GLU A 11 -7.73 -23.06 -0.79
C GLU A 11 -8.60 -22.98 0.46
N THR A 12 -8.31 -23.83 1.46
CA THR A 12 -8.93 -23.71 2.79
C THR A 12 -8.39 -22.47 3.48
N THR A 13 -9.13 -21.35 3.39
CA THR A 13 -8.73 -20.08 4.00
C THR A 13 -8.84 -20.20 5.52
N THR A 14 -7.71 -20.26 6.22
CA THR A 14 -7.70 -20.06 7.66
C THR A 14 -8.01 -18.60 7.94
N SER A 15 -8.93 -18.33 8.88
CA SER A 15 -9.32 -16.98 9.28
C SER A 15 -8.22 -16.22 10.03
N SER A 16 -7.12 -16.88 10.35
CA SER A 16 -5.97 -16.33 11.08
C SER A 16 -4.66 -16.91 10.58
N PHE A 17 -3.61 -16.11 10.75
CA PHE A 17 -2.24 -16.49 10.49
C PHE A 17 -1.40 -16.10 11.71
N GLU A 18 -0.77 -17.09 12.34
CA GLU A 18 0.05 -16.89 13.51
C GLU A 18 1.53 -16.87 13.14
N VAL A 19 2.25 -15.85 13.61
CA VAL A 19 3.70 -15.76 13.52
C VAL A 19 4.26 -15.75 14.94
N PRO A 20 5.17 -16.69 15.30
CA PRO A 20 5.77 -16.69 16.61
C PRO A 20 6.45 -15.36 16.93
N ALA A 21 6.18 -14.80 18.09
CA ALA A 21 6.90 -13.63 18.56
C ALA A 21 8.36 -14.01 18.86
N SER A 22 9.29 -13.40 18.15
CA SER A 22 10.72 -13.52 18.38
C SER A 22 11.32 -12.15 18.68
N GLY A 23 12.33 -12.09 19.50
CA GLY A 23 12.95 -10.83 19.91
C GLY A 23 12.69 -10.52 21.38
N THR A 24 13.25 -9.41 21.84
CA THR A 24 13.23 -8.98 23.23
C THR A 24 12.63 -7.58 23.31
N SER A 25 11.62 -7.40 24.16
CA SER A 25 11.11 -6.07 24.48
C SER A 25 12.23 -5.23 25.08
N ARG A 26 12.47 -4.06 24.54
CA ARG A 26 13.54 -3.16 24.94
C ARG A 26 12.99 -1.90 25.60
N MET A 27 13.39 -1.68 26.83
CA MET A 27 13.15 -0.45 27.56
C MET A 27 14.45 0.34 27.66
N THR A 28 14.37 1.66 27.50
CA THR A 28 15.48 2.59 27.75
C THR A 28 15.04 3.65 28.74
N TRP A 29 15.95 4.05 29.62
CA TRP A 29 15.73 5.13 30.60
C TRP A 29 16.41 6.42 30.19
N ASP A 30 16.97 6.43 28.99
CA ASP A 30 17.49 7.62 28.35
C ASP A 30 16.36 8.32 27.58
N TYR A 31 16.03 9.53 27.97
CA TYR A 31 14.96 10.35 27.42
C TYR A 31 15.48 11.58 26.70
N ASP A 32 16.80 11.71 26.56
CA ASP A 32 17.41 12.80 25.82
C ASP A 32 17.13 12.62 24.32
N ILE A 33 16.67 13.69 23.68
CA ILE A 33 16.36 13.69 22.25
C ILE A 33 17.67 14.02 21.51
N THR A 34 18.14 13.06 20.74
CA THR A 34 19.38 13.14 19.96
C THR A 34 19.17 13.16 18.46
N ASP A 35 18.08 12.59 17.95
CA ASP A 35 17.72 12.63 16.53
C ASP A 35 16.54 13.56 16.25
N GLU A 36 16.87 14.84 15.93
CA GLU A 36 15.88 15.85 15.57
C GLU A 36 15.10 15.50 14.28
N ARG A 37 15.67 14.70 13.38
CA ARG A 37 15.02 14.29 12.12
C ARG A 37 13.88 13.31 12.41
N LEU A 38 14.10 12.32 13.29
CA LEU A 38 13.06 11.41 13.75
C LEU A 38 11.96 12.14 14.51
N MET A 39 12.33 13.08 15.37
CA MET A 39 11.35 13.92 16.08
C MET A 39 10.56 14.82 15.13
N ALA A 40 11.17 15.34 14.07
CA ALA A 40 10.44 16.09 13.04
C ALA A 40 9.48 15.20 12.25
N LEU A 41 9.81 13.93 11.99
CA LEU A 41 8.88 12.95 11.42
C LEU A 41 7.72 12.67 12.38
N TYR A 42 8.01 12.43 13.66
CA TYR A 42 7.00 12.23 14.70
C TYR A 42 6.03 13.42 14.80
N GLN A 43 6.55 14.65 14.81
CA GLN A 43 5.70 15.83 14.84
C GLN A 43 4.82 15.92 13.58
N ARG A 44 5.37 15.68 12.39
CA ARG A 44 4.57 15.62 11.16
C ARG A 44 3.50 14.52 11.17
N GLY A 45 3.82 13.35 11.75
CA GLY A 45 2.84 12.28 11.93
C GLY A 45 1.64 12.72 12.77
N LYS A 46 1.89 13.43 13.87
CA LYS A 46 0.81 14.00 14.72
C LYS A 46 0.01 15.09 14.01
N ASP A 47 0.69 16.02 13.33
CA ASP A 47 0.06 17.17 12.70
C ASP A 47 -0.81 16.82 11.49
N ARG A 48 -0.55 15.65 10.87
CA ARG A 48 -1.22 15.18 9.64
C ARG A 48 -2.15 14.01 9.86
N GLN A 49 -2.62 13.81 11.07
CA GLN A 49 -3.66 12.82 11.35
C GLN A 49 -4.94 13.17 10.59
N TRP A 50 -5.58 12.17 10.05
CA TRP A 50 -6.87 12.29 9.37
C TRP A 50 -7.82 11.19 9.84
N ASP A 51 -9.08 11.40 9.66
CA ASP A 51 -10.13 10.46 10.05
C ASP A 51 -10.70 9.77 8.82
N ALA A 52 -10.64 8.44 8.77
CA ALA A 52 -11.04 7.64 7.62
C ALA A 52 -12.54 7.75 7.33
N THR A 53 -13.38 8.00 8.34
CA THR A 53 -14.82 8.11 8.19
C THR A 53 -15.23 9.41 7.52
N SER A 54 -14.59 10.53 7.89
CA SER A 54 -15.01 11.88 7.49
C SER A 54 -14.21 12.44 6.31
N ARG A 55 -12.98 11.98 6.07
CA ARG A 55 -12.11 12.55 5.03
C ARG A 55 -12.26 11.89 3.67
N ILE A 56 -12.63 10.62 3.63
CA ILE A 56 -12.85 9.89 2.39
C ILE A 56 -14.31 10.08 1.96
N PRO A 57 -14.59 10.39 0.68
CA PRO A 57 -15.95 10.69 0.20
C PRO A 57 -16.77 9.41 0.02
N TRP A 58 -17.08 8.70 1.10
CA TRP A 58 -17.79 7.42 1.10
C TRP A 58 -19.18 7.45 0.48
N HIS A 59 -19.80 8.62 0.37
CA HIS A 59 -21.08 8.80 -0.29
C HIS A 59 -21.02 8.60 -1.81
N LEU A 60 -19.82 8.64 -2.40
CA LEU A 60 -19.66 8.39 -3.82
C LEU A 60 -19.82 6.91 -4.14
N GLU A 61 -20.53 6.64 -5.22
CA GLU A 61 -20.68 5.29 -5.74
C GLU A 61 -19.44 4.88 -6.55
N VAL A 62 -19.19 3.56 -6.59
CA VAL A 62 -18.14 2.93 -7.37
C VAL A 62 -18.78 2.03 -8.41
N ASP A 63 -18.45 2.24 -9.67
CA ASP A 63 -18.90 1.34 -10.74
C ASP A 63 -18.17 -0.01 -10.60
N ARG A 64 -18.89 -1.01 -10.13
CA ARG A 64 -18.33 -2.35 -9.95
C ARG A 64 -17.94 -3.04 -11.26
N ALA A 65 -18.48 -2.59 -12.40
CA ALA A 65 -18.07 -3.11 -13.69
C ALA A 65 -16.66 -2.62 -14.12
N ASN A 66 -16.22 -1.49 -13.59
CA ASN A 66 -14.86 -0.96 -13.77
C ASN A 66 -14.50 -0.02 -12.61
N PRO A 67 -14.14 -0.56 -11.41
CA PRO A 67 -14.05 0.23 -10.18
C PRO A 67 -13.00 1.35 -10.19
N LEU A 68 -12.00 1.24 -11.06
CA LEU A 68 -10.93 2.23 -11.21
C LEU A 68 -11.06 3.05 -12.51
N GLY A 69 -12.07 2.77 -13.36
CA GLY A 69 -12.25 3.43 -14.64
C GLY A 69 -11.07 3.27 -15.59
N GLN A 70 -10.44 2.10 -15.59
CA GLN A 70 -9.23 1.80 -16.37
C GLN A 70 -9.59 1.36 -17.79
N SER A 71 -8.65 1.55 -18.73
CA SER A 71 -8.75 0.98 -20.08
C SER A 71 -8.53 -0.54 -20.05
N GLU A 72 -9.28 -1.26 -20.89
CA GLU A 72 -9.13 -2.70 -21.09
C GLU A 72 -7.71 -3.11 -21.50
N GLU A 73 -7.02 -2.23 -22.24
CA GLU A 73 -5.64 -2.44 -22.70
C GLU A 73 -4.62 -2.57 -21.55
N LEU A 74 -4.98 -2.08 -20.35
CA LEU A 74 -4.15 -2.18 -19.16
C LEU A 74 -4.34 -3.51 -18.40
N LEU A 75 -5.36 -4.30 -18.78
CA LEU A 75 -5.60 -5.59 -18.13
C LEU A 75 -4.47 -6.58 -18.41
N PRO A 76 -3.96 -7.27 -17.37
CA PRO A 76 -2.84 -8.21 -17.52
C PRO A 76 -3.09 -9.34 -18.51
N ILE A 77 -4.34 -9.75 -18.65
CA ILE A 77 -4.75 -10.88 -19.50
C ILE A 77 -5.06 -10.54 -20.95
N HIS A 78 -4.90 -9.29 -21.36
CA HIS A 78 -5.27 -8.81 -22.69
C HIS A 78 -4.70 -9.66 -23.84
N GLY A 79 -3.56 -10.32 -23.64
CA GLY A 79 -2.94 -11.23 -24.61
C GLY A 79 -3.24 -12.72 -24.42
N SER A 80 -4.10 -13.11 -23.47
CA SER A 80 -4.45 -14.50 -23.20
C SER A 80 -5.48 -15.06 -24.19
N ARG A 81 -5.55 -16.40 -24.27
CA ARG A 81 -6.57 -17.09 -25.11
C ARG A 81 -7.98 -16.83 -24.61
N ASP A 82 -8.17 -16.81 -23.29
CA ASP A 82 -9.46 -16.54 -22.70
C ASP A 82 -9.94 -15.12 -23.00
N TRP A 83 -9.05 -14.13 -22.92
CA TRP A 83 -9.36 -12.76 -23.35
C TRP A 83 -9.78 -12.73 -24.83
N GLN A 84 -9.02 -13.35 -25.72
CA GLN A 84 -9.34 -13.38 -27.16
C GLN A 84 -10.70 -14.02 -27.43
N ARG A 85 -11.11 -14.97 -26.62
CA ARG A 85 -12.38 -15.67 -26.75
C ARG A 85 -13.56 -14.89 -26.18
N PHE A 86 -13.39 -14.20 -25.05
CA PHE A 86 -14.51 -13.69 -24.24
C PHE A 86 -14.57 -12.16 -24.13
N HIS A 87 -13.61 -11.39 -24.62
CA HIS A 87 -13.58 -9.92 -24.47
C HIS A 87 -14.80 -9.20 -25.08
N HIS A 88 -15.58 -9.85 -25.95
CA HIS A 88 -16.83 -9.31 -26.49
C HIS A 88 -17.99 -9.41 -25.49
N ASP A 89 -17.88 -10.25 -24.47
CA ASP A 89 -18.88 -10.36 -23.41
C ASP A 89 -18.62 -9.31 -22.33
N ARG A 90 -19.51 -8.32 -22.27
CA ARG A 90 -19.43 -7.24 -21.27
C ARG A 90 -19.43 -7.72 -19.83
N ARG A 91 -20.08 -8.86 -19.56
CA ARG A 91 -20.07 -9.47 -18.23
C ARG A 91 -18.67 -9.98 -17.87
N PHE A 92 -18.07 -10.73 -18.78
CA PHE A 92 -16.71 -11.22 -18.59
C PHE A 92 -15.73 -10.07 -18.35
N VAL A 93 -15.79 -9.01 -19.16
CA VAL A 93 -14.93 -7.84 -18.98
C VAL A 93 -15.15 -7.16 -17.62
N ALA A 94 -16.41 -6.98 -17.21
CA ALA A 94 -16.75 -6.42 -15.90
C ALA A 94 -16.25 -7.29 -14.73
N ASP A 95 -16.40 -8.62 -14.84
CA ASP A 95 -15.89 -9.55 -13.83
C ASP A 95 -14.36 -9.49 -13.72
N VAL A 96 -13.64 -9.40 -14.85
CA VAL A 96 -12.17 -9.23 -14.85
C VAL A 96 -11.76 -7.94 -14.16
N PHE A 97 -12.40 -6.82 -14.43
CA PHE A 97 -12.11 -5.54 -13.75
C PHE A 97 -12.39 -5.60 -12.25
N LEU A 98 -13.56 -6.14 -11.88
CA LEU A 98 -13.93 -6.27 -10.47
C LEU A 98 -12.94 -7.17 -9.71
N HIS A 99 -12.65 -8.35 -10.25
CA HIS A 99 -11.75 -9.30 -9.62
C HIS A 99 -10.31 -8.78 -9.53
N THR A 100 -9.80 -8.13 -10.58
CA THR A 100 -8.47 -7.51 -10.56
C THR A 100 -8.38 -6.42 -9.49
N THR A 101 -9.39 -5.54 -9.42
CA THR A 101 -9.43 -4.48 -8.40
C THR A 101 -9.59 -5.05 -7.00
N ALA A 102 -10.51 -5.99 -6.81
CA ALA A 102 -10.76 -6.63 -5.51
C ALA A 102 -9.53 -7.38 -5.00
N TRP A 103 -8.86 -8.14 -5.88
CA TRP A 103 -7.61 -8.81 -5.54
C TRP A 103 -6.55 -7.80 -5.09
N GLN A 104 -6.32 -6.75 -5.86
CA GLN A 104 -5.29 -5.75 -5.57
C GLN A 104 -5.54 -5.04 -4.24
N PHE A 105 -6.77 -4.56 -4.00
CA PHE A 105 -7.11 -3.87 -2.75
C PHE A 105 -7.17 -4.80 -1.54
N SER A 106 -7.48 -6.09 -1.74
CA SER A 106 -7.35 -7.08 -0.67
C SER A 106 -5.89 -7.30 -0.29
N GLN A 107 -4.95 -7.31 -1.27
CA GLN A 107 -3.53 -7.42 -0.94
C GLN A 107 -2.99 -6.16 -0.26
N PHE A 108 -3.51 -4.97 -0.55
CA PHE A 108 -3.20 -3.77 0.23
C PHE A 108 -3.71 -3.92 1.65
N LEU A 109 -4.98 -4.25 1.85
CA LEU A 109 -5.58 -4.49 3.18
C LEU A 109 -4.76 -5.47 4.03
N HIS A 110 -4.30 -6.59 3.44
CA HIS A 110 -3.47 -7.56 4.16
C HIS A 110 -2.06 -7.05 4.43
N GLY A 111 -1.50 -6.24 3.54
CA GLY A 111 -0.24 -5.53 3.73
C GLY A 111 -0.28 -4.58 4.91
N GLU A 112 -1.34 -3.75 5.01
CA GLU A 112 -1.56 -2.81 6.11
C GLU A 112 -1.71 -3.52 7.47
N GLN A 113 -2.36 -4.69 7.50
CA GLN A 113 -2.37 -5.50 8.72
C GLN A 113 -0.97 -5.95 9.12
N GLY A 114 -0.16 -6.35 8.15
CA GLY A 114 1.24 -6.67 8.36
C GLY A 114 2.03 -5.46 8.88
N ALA A 115 1.79 -4.28 8.30
CA ALA A 115 2.43 -3.02 8.68
C ALA A 115 2.06 -2.60 10.10
N LEU A 116 0.79 -2.72 10.48
CA LEU A 116 0.32 -2.49 11.86
C LEU A 116 1.09 -3.34 12.88
N VAL A 117 1.22 -4.64 12.60
CA VAL A 117 1.94 -5.57 13.49
C VAL A 117 3.45 -5.28 13.48
N CYS A 118 4.05 -4.98 12.33
CA CYS A 118 5.46 -4.60 12.23
C CYS A 118 5.77 -3.30 12.97
N ALA A 119 4.97 -2.25 12.82
CA ALA A 119 5.14 -0.98 13.54
C ALA A 119 5.05 -1.20 15.06
N SER A 120 4.11 -2.03 15.52
CA SER A 120 3.99 -2.42 16.93
C SER A 120 5.25 -3.16 17.42
N ARG A 121 5.81 -4.05 16.60
CA ARG A 121 7.06 -4.74 16.90
C ARG A 121 8.25 -3.77 17.00
N ILE A 122 8.29 -2.75 16.15
CA ILE A 122 9.32 -1.71 16.21
C ILE A 122 9.23 -0.95 17.53
N VAL A 123 8.03 -0.54 17.97
CA VAL A 123 7.82 0.10 19.28
C VAL A 123 8.39 -0.76 20.41
N GLU A 124 8.17 -2.08 20.35
CA GLU A 124 8.63 -3.01 21.35
C GLU A 124 10.16 -3.15 21.38
N THR A 125 10.80 -3.27 20.21
CA THR A 125 12.16 -3.80 20.09
C THR A 125 13.25 -2.79 19.81
N VAL A 126 12.93 -1.62 19.22
CA VAL A 126 13.94 -0.62 18.84
C VAL A 126 14.60 0.02 20.06
N PRO A 127 15.91 0.29 20.02
CA PRO A 127 16.62 0.82 21.20
C PRO A 127 16.35 2.30 21.50
N GLY A 128 16.16 3.15 20.48
CA GLY A 128 16.01 4.62 20.64
C GLY A 128 14.58 5.05 20.96
N MET A 129 14.41 6.05 21.81
CA MET A 129 13.10 6.60 22.17
C MET A 129 12.43 7.35 21.02
N GLU A 130 13.16 8.11 20.23
CA GLU A 130 12.65 8.87 19.08
C GLU A 130 12.02 7.92 18.04
N ALA A 131 12.66 6.76 17.82
CA ALA A 131 12.13 5.73 16.94
C ALA A 131 10.85 5.10 17.51
N LYS A 132 10.76 4.89 18.84
CA LYS A 132 9.52 4.42 19.48
C LYS A 132 8.40 5.44 19.36
N PHE A 133 8.69 6.73 19.51
CA PHE A 133 7.70 7.80 19.33
C PHE A 133 7.14 7.80 17.91
N TYR A 134 8.02 7.76 16.90
CA TYR A 134 7.55 7.73 15.53
C TYR A 134 6.77 6.46 15.20
N ALA A 135 7.30 5.29 15.55
CA ALA A 135 6.61 4.02 15.31
C ALA A 135 5.22 3.96 15.95
N SER A 136 5.03 4.65 17.10
CA SER A 136 3.71 4.73 17.73
C SER A 136 2.71 5.53 16.89
N THR A 137 3.13 6.59 16.18
CA THR A 137 2.25 7.28 15.21
C THR A 137 1.97 6.41 14.00
N GLN A 138 2.95 5.65 13.52
CA GLN A 138 2.75 4.71 12.43
C GLN A 138 1.73 3.63 12.80
N VAL A 139 1.75 3.07 14.00
CA VAL A 139 0.71 2.12 14.45
C VAL A 139 -0.71 2.70 14.29
N VAL A 140 -0.89 3.99 14.59
CA VAL A 140 -2.20 4.67 14.41
C VAL A 140 -2.51 4.88 12.93
N ASP A 141 -1.51 5.23 12.12
CA ASP A 141 -1.67 5.40 10.67
C ASP A 141 -2.10 4.07 10.02
N GLU A 142 -1.45 2.94 10.34
CA GLU A 142 -1.78 1.63 9.80
C GLU A 142 -3.16 1.12 10.22
N ALA A 143 -3.58 1.40 11.45
CA ALA A 143 -4.93 1.07 11.90
C ALA A 143 -5.99 1.80 11.07
N ARG A 144 -5.75 3.06 10.73
CA ARG A 144 -6.60 3.88 9.88
C ARG A 144 -6.62 3.43 8.43
N HIS A 145 -5.46 3.01 7.88
CA HIS A 145 -5.37 2.43 6.55
C HIS A 145 -6.19 1.14 6.45
N LEU A 146 -6.07 0.26 7.45
CA LEU A 146 -6.89 -0.95 7.58
C LEU A 146 -8.39 -0.64 7.58
N GLU A 147 -8.83 0.33 8.37
CA GLU A 147 -10.22 0.78 8.41
C GLU A 147 -10.69 1.22 7.02
N ALA A 148 -9.90 2.06 6.35
CA ALA A 148 -10.26 2.62 5.06
C ALA A 148 -10.29 1.56 3.94
N TYR A 149 -9.27 0.71 3.84
CA TYR A 149 -9.26 -0.36 2.84
C TYR A 149 -10.31 -1.44 3.12
N SER A 150 -10.53 -1.80 4.39
CA SER A 150 -11.59 -2.74 4.77
C SER A 150 -12.95 -2.23 4.33
N ARG A 151 -13.24 -0.95 4.58
CA ARG A 151 -14.49 -0.33 4.15
C ARG A 151 -14.62 -0.30 2.63
N PHE A 152 -13.56 0.03 1.90
CA PHE A 152 -13.58 0.04 0.43
C PHE A 152 -13.86 -1.35 -0.14
N VAL A 153 -13.14 -2.37 0.32
CA VAL A 153 -13.31 -3.76 -0.14
C VAL A 153 -14.69 -4.29 0.21
N ASN A 154 -15.16 -4.07 1.45
CA ASN A 154 -16.43 -4.61 1.92
C ASN A 154 -17.64 -3.87 1.36
N ASP A 155 -17.67 -2.54 1.49
CA ASP A 155 -18.86 -1.76 1.19
C ASP A 155 -19.00 -1.42 -0.30
N LYS A 156 -17.84 -1.19 -0.99
CA LYS A 156 -17.85 -0.73 -2.39
C LYS A 156 -17.63 -1.86 -3.38
N LEU A 157 -16.65 -2.73 -3.14
CA LEU A 157 -16.39 -3.86 -4.05
C LEU A 157 -17.28 -5.08 -3.74
N GLY A 158 -17.49 -5.40 -2.46
CA GLY A 158 -18.28 -6.56 -2.01
C GLY A 158 -17.63 -7.89 -2.36
N LEU A 159 -16.34 -7.90 -2.67
CA LEU A 159 -15.51 -9.06 -3.01
C LEU A 159 -14.15 -8.92 -2.35
N MET A 160 -13.70 -9.95 -1.63
CA MET A 160 -12.41 -10.00 -0.96
C MET A 160 -11.63 -11.23 -1.38
N TYR A 161 -10.33 -11.09 -1.50
CA TYR A 161 -9.39 -12.19 -1.73
C TYR A 161 -8.61 -12.52 -0.46
N PRO A 162 -8.17 -13.77 -0.27
CA PRO A 162 -7.23 -14.12 0.78
C PRO A 162 -5.87 -13.47 0.55
N VAL A 163 -5.01 -13.48 1.59
CA VAL A 163 -3.64 -13.02 1.47
C VAL A 163 -2.87 -13.88 0.46
N ASN A 164 -2.20 -13.21 -0.48
CA ASN A 164 -1.35 -13.90 -1.47
C ASN A 164 -0.23 -14.69 -0.77
N PRO A 165 0.09 -15.93 -1.21
CA PRO A 165 1.09 -16.77 -0.57
C PRO A 165 2.49 -16.12 -0.45
N ALA A 166 2.93 -15.38 -1.47
CA ALA A 166 4.21 -14.70 -1.45
C ALA A 166 4.23 -13.54 -0.44
N LEU A 167 3.14 -12.74 -0.36
CA LEU A 167 2.99 -11.70 0.67
C LEU A 167 2.97 -12.31 2.07
N ARG A 168 2.21 -13.38 2.28
CA ARG A 168 2.15 -14.09 3.55
C ARG A 168 3.53 -14.59 3.99
N THR A 169 4.30 -15.14 3.06
CA THR A 169 5.67 -15.62 3.34
C THR A 169 6.57 -14.46 3.75
N LEU A 170 6.56 -13.35 3.00
CA LEU A 170 7.39 -12.18 3.31
C LEU A 170 7.02 -11.56 4.66
N LEU A 171 5.73 -11.40 4.97
CA LEU A 171 5.26 -10.93 6.27
C LEU A 171 5.69 -11.86 7.40
N GLY A 172 5.57 -13.18 7.19
CA GLY A 172 6.02 -14.20 8.14
C GLY A 172 7.50 -14.11 8.44
N GLN A 173 8.34 -14.01 7.41
CA GLN A 173 9.80 -13.86 7.55
C GLN A 173 10.16 -12.55 8.25
N THR A 174 9.52 -11.44 7.90
CA THR A 174 9.75 -10.14 8.51
C THR A 174 9.43 -10.13 10.01
N LEU A 175 8.31 -10.73 10.39
CA LEU A 175 7.83 -10.73 11.78
C LEU A 175 8.48 -11.81 12.65
N ALA A 176 8.90 -12.96 12.07
CA ALA A 176 9.54 -14.05 12.82
C ALA A 176 11.00 -13.77 13.16
N ASP A 177 11.63 -12.80 12.53
CA ASP A 177 13.04 -12.50 12.76
C ASP A 177 13.25 -11.84 14.13
N SER A 178 14.28 -12.30 14.85
CA SER A 178 14.60 -11.77 16.17
C SER A 178 15.40 -10.46 16.14
N ARG A 179 15.93 -10.10 14.99
CA ARG A 179 16.69 -8.85 14.78
C ARG A 179 15.72 -7.69 14.67
N TRP A 180 15.92 -6.68 15.49
CA TRP A 180 14.99 -5.54 15.55
C TRP A 180 14.97 -4.66 14.28
N ASP A 181 16.00 -4.75 13.44
CA ASP A 181 16.12 -4.02 12.18
C ASP A 181 15.36 -4.66 11.00
N ILE A 182 15.07 -5.96 11.07
CA ILE A 182 14.39 -6.67 9.97
C ILE A 182 12.95 -6.19 9.75
N PRO A 183 12.12 -5.88 10.78
CA PRO A 183 10.84 -5.23 10.55
C PRO A 183 10.94 -3.93 9.73
N TYR A 184 11.95 -3.08 9.97
CA TYR A 184 12.18 -1.90 9.14
C TYR A 184 12.53 -2.27 7.68
N LEU A 185 13.47 -3.20 7.51
CA LEU A 185 13.95 -3.59 6.19
C LEU A 185 12.84 -4.26 5.36
N GLY A 186 12.10 -5.17 5.98
CA GLY A 186 11.02 -5.90 5.33
C GLY A 186 9.78 -5.03 5.08
N MET A 187 9.38 -4.24 6.06
CA MET A 187 8.17 -3.42 5.96
C MET A 187 8.46 -2.08 5.28
N GLN A 188 9.17 -1.16 5.93
CA GLN A 188 9.29 0.20 5.42
C GLN A 188 10.10 0.30 4.12
N VAL A 189 11.12 -0.55 3.92
CA VAL A 189 11.95 -0.49 2.70
C VAL A 189 11.35 -1.32 1.56
N LEU A 190 10.97 -2.58 1.82
CA LEU A 190 10.51 -3.45 0.75
C LEU A 190 9.00 -3.32 0.51
N ILE A 191 8.15 -3.56 1.50
CA ILE A 191 6.69 -3.63 1.30
C ILE A 191 6.10 -2.25 1.09
N GLU A 192 6.35 -1.29 1.98
CA GLU A 192 5.84 0.09 1.86
C GLU A 192 6.54 0.86 0.74
N GLY A 193 7.83 0.61 0.49
CA GLY A 193 8.54 1.17 -0.66
C GLY A 193 7.88 0.77 -1.99
N LEU A 194 7.41 -0.48 -2.10
CA LEU A 194 6.64 -0.95 -3.23
C LEU A 194 5.23 -0.36 -3.24
N ALA A 195 4.56 -0.34 -2.08
CA ALA A 195 3.20 0.18 -1.92
C ALA A 195 3.13 1.66 -2.31
N LEU A 196 4.07 2.49 -1.87
CA LEU A 196 4.16 3.91 -2.22
C LEU A 196 4.22 4.13 -3.74
N ALA A 197 5.00 3.31 -4.47
CA ALA A 197 5.04 3.36 -5.92
C ALA A 197 3.71 2.91 -6.55
N ALA A 198 3.09 1.85 -6.04
CA ALA A 198 1.80 1.34 -6.52
C ALA A 198 0.67 2.35 -6.30
N PHE A 199 0.59 2.93 -5.10
CA PHE A 199 -0.43 3.94 -4.76
C PHE A 199 -0.30 5.19 -5.62
N GLY A 200 0.92 5.65 -5.89
CA GLY A 200 1.17 6.76 -6.81
C GLY A 200 0.63 6.49 -8.22
N LEU A 201 0.94 5.32 -8.78
CA LEU A 201 0.46 4.93 -10.10
C LEU A 201 -1.06 4.82 -10.18
N LEU A 202 -1.68 4.14 -9.20
CA LEU A 202 -3.13 3.97 -9.17
C LEU A 202 -3.86 5.29 -8.92
N ARG A 203 -3.34 6.13 -8.04
CA ARG A 203 -3.89 7.47 -7.80
C ARG A 203 -3.88 8.28 -9.09
N ASP A 204 -2.77 8.33 -9.81
CA ASP A 204 -2.65 9.08 -11.05
C ASP A 204 -3.58 8.53 -12.14
N ALA A 205 -3.73 7.21 -12.21
CA ALA A 205 -4.66 6.56 -13.13
C ALA A 205 -6.14 6.83 -12.81
N THR A 206 -6.48 7.14 -11.56
CA THR A 206 -7.88 7.30 -11.11
C THR A 206 -8.33 8.75 -10.95
N VAL A 207 -7.45 9.73 -11.19
CA VAL A 207 -7.70 11.15 -10.92
C VAL A 207 -8.97 11.72 -11.60
N HIS A 208 -9.33 11.24 -12.78
CA HIS A 208 -10.50 11.68 -13.54
C HIS A 208 -11.61 10.64 -13.67
N THR A 209 -11.35 9.40 -13.27
CA THR A 209 -12.23 8.25 -13.53
C THR A 209 -12.87 7.68 -12.28
N ALA A 210 -12.18 7.69 -11.15
CA ALA A 210 -12.64 7.03 -9.94
C ALA A 210 -12.30 7.87 -8.67
N PRO A 211 -13.11 8.89 -8.35
CA PRO A 211 -12.77 9.89 -7.31
C PRO A 211 -12.67 9.31 -5.90
N LEU A 212 -13.43 8.25 -5.55
CA LEU A 212 -13.34 7.64 -4.23
C LEU A 212 -12.03 6.87 -4.04
N PRO A 213 -11.64 5.88 -4.90
CA PRO A 213 -10.32 5.25 -4.79
C PRO A 213 -9.17 6.25 -4.94
N HIS A 214 -9.30 7.28 -5.78
CA HIS A 214 -8.31 8.35 -5.88
C HIS A 214 -8.07 9.04 -4.53
N ALA A 215 -9.13 9.44 -3.83
CA ALA A 215 -9.04 10.08 -2.53
C ALA A 215 -8.43 9.14 -1.47
N LEU A 216 -8.87 7.88 -1.43
CA LEU A 216 -8.33 6.86 -0.52
C LEU A 216 -6.82 6.71 -0.70
N LEU A 217 -6.37 6.48 -1.93
CA LEU A 217 -4.95 6.32 -2.25
C LEU A 217 -4.13 7.58 -1.94
N ALA A 218 -4.69 8.77 -2.17
CA ALA A 218 -4.02 10.04 -1.89
C ALA A 218 -3.75 10.24 -0.39
N TYR A 219 -4.70 9.88 0.48
CA TYR A 219 -4.52 9.97 1.93
C TYR A 219 -3.50 8.95 2.45
N VAL A 220 -3.64 7.68 2.07
CA VAL A 220 -2.71 6.63 2.50
C VAL A 220 -1.29 6.94 2.02
N MET A 221 -1.11 7.34 0.77
CA MET A 221 0.21 7.68 0.21
C MET A 221 0.96 8.77 1.00
N GLN A 222 0.24 9.72 1.62
CA GLN A 222 0.86 10.76 2.46
C GLN A 222 1.53 10.16 3.70
N ASP A 223 0.91 9.16 4.28
CA ASP A 223 1.42 8.48 5.47
C ASP A 223 2.60 7.57 5.07
N GLU A 224 2.44 6.79 3.99
CA GLU A 224 3.46 5.89 3.46
C GLU A 224 4.80 6.59 3.13
N ALA A 225 4.74 7.79 2.58
CA ALA A 225 5.95 8.57 2.32
C ALA A 225 6.76 8.86 3.59
N ARG A 226 6.09 9.02 4.74
CA ARG A 226 6.74 9.20 6.05
C ARG A 226 7.27 7.87 6.61
N HIS A 227 6.54 6.78 6.41
CA HIS A 227 6.94 5.44 6.86
C HIS A 227 8.23 4.99 6.17
N VAL A 228 8.30 5.15 4.85
CA VAL A 228 9.52 4.86 4.06
C VAL A 228 10.69 5.76 4.51
N ALA A 229 10.44 7.05 4.77
CA ALA A 229 11.46 7.96 5.29
C ALA A 229 11.98 7.53 6.67
N PHE A 230 11.10 7.05 7.54
CA PHE A 230 11.45 6.56 8.86
C PHE A 230 12.37 5.32 8.77
N GLY A 231 11.98 4.31 8.01
CA GLY A 231 12.80 3.12 7.83
C GLY A 231 14.20 3.43 7.30
N ARG A 232 14.27 4.31 6.29
CA ARG A 232 15.53 4.79 5.73
C ARG A 232 16.41 5.47 6.78
N LEU A 233 15.89 6.44 7.54
CA LEU A 233 16.66 7.18 8.53
C LEU A 233 17.18 6.25 9.62
N ALA A 234 16.35 5.36 10.14
CA ALA A 234 16.73 4.43 11.19
C ALA A 234 17.81 3.43 10.72
N LEU A 235 17.66 2.89 9.50
CA LEU A 235 18.59 1.88 9.00
C LEU A 235 19.91 2.45 8.49
N LYS A 236 19.94 3.68 7.99
CA LYS A 236 21.15 4.29 7.41
C LYS A 236 22.28 4.39 8.42
N GLU A 237 21.99 4.80 9.64
CA GLU A 237 22.98 4.91 10.71
C GLU A 237 23.42 3.52 11.20
N LEU A 238 22.45 2.64 11.46
CA LEU A 238 22.76 1.28 11.89
C LEU A 238 23.62 0.51 10.88
N TYR A 239 23.32 0.63 9.60
CA TYR A 239 23.98 -0.16 8.57
C TYR A 239 25.35 0.36 8.17
N ALA A 240 25.75 1.55 8.62
CA ALA A 240 27.11 2.04 8.49
C ALA A 240 28.12 1.19 9.26
N ASP A 241 27.70 0.64 10.42
CA ASP A 241 28.55 -0.11 11.35
C ASP A 241 28.41 -1.64 11.25
N LEU A 242 27.61 -2.16 10.30
CA LEU A 242 27.46 -3.60 10.12
C LEU A 242 28.77 -4.27 9.71
N SER A 243 29.09 -5.38 10.35
CA SER A 243 30.11 -6.31 9.85
C SER A 243 29.73 -6.91 8.50
N ASP A 244 30.71 -7.41 7.75
CA ASP A 244 30.47 -8.06 6.45
C ASP A 244 29.48 -9.23 6.54
N ALA A 245 29.52 -10.01 7.61
CA ALA A 245 28.61 -11.13 7.82
C ALA A 245 27.16 -10.66 8.05
N GLU A 246 26.98 -9.62 8.87
CA GLU A 246 25.69 -9.03 9.12
C GLU A 246 25.12 -8.39 7.87
N ARG A 247 25.92 -7.61 7.13
CA ARG A 247 25.56 -7.01 5.85
C ARG A 247 25.10 -8.06 4.86
N LYS A 248 25.88 -9.13 4.69
CA LYS A 248 25.53 -10.24 3.79
C LYS A 248 24.19 -10.87 4.17
N SER A 249 23.91 -11.03 5.46
CA SER A 249 22.65 -11.59 5.93
C SER A 249 21.45 -10.69 5.61
N ARG A 250 21.59 -9.34 5.67
CA ARG A 250 20.56 -8.38 5.26
C ARG A 250 20.39 -8.36 3.74
N GLU A 251 21.48 -8.47 2.98
CA GLU A 251 21.42 -8.61 1.52
C GLU A 251 20.67 -9.88 1.09
N GLU A 252 20.86 -11.00 1.78
CA GLU A 252 20.10 -12.23 1.53
C GLU A 252 18.60 -12.01 1.74
N PHE A 253 18.24 -11.37 2.83
CA PHE A 253 16.84 -11.04 3.12
C PHE A 253 16.21 -10.15 2.05
N VAL A 254 16.88 -9.07 1.61
CA VAL A 254 16.31 -8.18 0.57
C VAL A 254 16.23 -8.84 -0.80
N ILE A 255 17.17 -9.71 -1.14
CA ILE A 255 17.11 -10.47 -2.39
C ILE A 255 15.89 -11.40 -2.39
N GLU A 256 15.75 -12.21 -1.34
CA GLU A 256 14.61 -13.13 -1.21
C GLU A 256 13.28 -12.38 -1.15
N GLY A 257 13.20 -11.32 -0.33
CA GLY A 257 12.01 -10.47 -0.22
C GLY A 257 11.62 -9.83 -1.57
N SER A 258 12.59 -9.38 -2.35
CA SER A 258 12.33 -8.81 -3.68
C SER A 258 11.83 -9.84 -4.69
N HIS A 259 12.30 -11.07 -4.64
CA HIS A 259 11.75 -12.15 -5.45
C HIS A 259 10.31 -12.48 -5.05
N LEU A 260 9.99 -12.53 -3.75
CA LEU A 260 8.63 -12.71 -3.27
C LEU A 260 7.71 -11.57 -3.71
N LEU A 261 8.18 -10.31 -3.60
CA LEU A 261 7.44 -9.14 -4.10
C LEU A 261 7.18 -9.21 -5.61
N PHE A 262 8.12 -9.71 -6.39
CA PHE A 262 7.93 -9.88 -7.83
C PHE A 262 6.94 -11.01 -8.16
N GLN A 263 7.02 -12.13 -7.44
CA GLN A 263 6.13 -13.28 -7.62
C GLN A 263 4.67 -12.97 -7.29
N ARG A 264 4.41 -12.13 -6.27
CA ARG A 264 3.02 -11.80 -5.87
C ARG A 264 2.18 -11.19 -6.99
N PHE A 265 2.80 -10.57 -8.00
CA PHE A 265 2.07 -9.95 -9.12
C PHE A 265 1.67 -10.92 -10.24
N ARG A 266 1.77 -12.22 -10.02
CA ARG A 266 1.23 -13.23 -10.93
C ARG A 266 -0.28 -13.33 -10.83
N GLY A 267 -0.83 -13.17 -9.62
CA GLY A 267 -2.26 -13.19 -9.36
C GLY A 267 -2.91 -14.54 -9.65
N ASP A 268 -2.18 -15.64 -9.47
CA ASP A 268 -2.62 -17.00 -9.80
C ASP A 268 -4.01 -17.29 -9.20
N GLU A 269 -4.22 -16.95 -7.93
CA GLU A 269 -5.48 -17.13 -7.21
C GLU A 269 -6.66 -16.31 -7.78
N MET A 270 -6.36 -15.22 -8.45
CA MET A 270 -7.38 -14.39 -9.09
C MET A 270 -7.84 -15.03 -10.41
N TRP A 271 -6.92 -15.54 -11.20
CA TRP A 271 -7.24 -16.22 -12.45
C TRP A 271 -8.01 -17.51 -12.21
N ASP A 272 -7.62 -18.27 -11.19
CA ASP A 272 -8.34 -19.47 -10.75
C ASP A 272 -9.78 -19.15 -10.32
N ALA A 273 -9.97 -18.10 -9.52
CA ALA A 273 -11.29 -17.67 -9.06
C ALA A 273 -12.21 -17.20 -10.20
N LEU A 274 -11.63 -16.70 -11.30
CA LEU A 274 -12.35 -16.37 -12.54
C LEU A 274 -12.62 -17.60 -13.44
N GLY A 275 -12.07 -18.78 -13.10
CA GLY A 275 -12.18 -20.00 -13.90
C GLY A 275 -11.40 -19.94 -15.21
N LEU A 276 -10.30 -19.14 -15.27
CA LEU A 276 -9.48 -18.95 -16.46
C LEU A 276 -8.28 -19.90 -16.47
N ASP A 277 -7.65 -20.05 -17.63
CA ASP A 277 -6.36 -20.73 -17.75
C ASP A 277 -5.26 -19.89 -17.09
N THR A 278 -5.01 -20.16 -15.80
CA THR A 278 -4.02 -19.42 -14.97
C THR A 278 -2.65 -19.36 -15.63
N ALA A 279 -2.17 -20.47 -16.21
CA ALA A 279 -0.85 -20.50 -16.85
C ALA A 279 -0.79 -19.58 -18.07
N ASP A 280 -1.83 -19.52 -18.89
CA ASP A 280 -1.91 -18.62 -20.05
C ASP A 280 -2.07 -17.17 -19.63
N CYS A 281 -2.88 -16.89 -18.60
CA CYS A 281 -3.04 -15.54 -18.04
C CYS A 281 -1.72 -14.98 -17.49
N VAL A 282 -1.00 -15.77 -16.69
CA VAL A 282 0.33 -15.40 -16.18
C VAL A 282 1.34 -15.19 -17.31
N ALA A 283 1.38 -16.10 -18.30
CA ALA A 283 2.26 -15.95 -19.45
C ALA A 283 1.90 -14.70 -20.30
N SER A 284 0.61 -14.35 -20.39
CA SER A 284 0.16 -13.12 -21.04
C SER A 284 0.68 -11.89 -20.29
N ALA A 285 0.50 -11.84 -18.96
CA ALA A 285 1.00 -10.76 -18.12
C ALA A 285 2.53 -10.59 -18.23
N ASP A 286 3.28 -11.68 -18.26
CA ASP A 286 4.75 -11.66 -18.37
C ASP A 286 5.23 -11.15 -19.75
N ARG A 287 4.46 -11.42 -20.81
CA ARG A 287 4.74 -10.88 -22.15
C ARG A 287 4.30 -9.43 -22.32
N SER A 288 3.36 -8.94 -21.50
CA SER A 288 2.79 -7.59 -21.62
C SER A 288 3.85 -6.50 -21.38
N PRO A 289 4.08 -5.56 -22.32
CA PRO A 289 4.96 -4.43 -22.09
C PRO A 289 4.52 -3.53 -20.94
N SER A 290 3.20 -3.29 -20.80
CA SER A 290 2.62 -2.48 -19.73
C SER A 290 2.84 -3.12 -18.35
N MET A 291 2.65 -4.44 -18.22
CA MET A 291 2.91 -5.16 -16.97
C MET A 291 4.40 -5.19 -16.61
N ARG A 292 5.28 -5.32 -17.59
CA ARG A 292 6.73 -5.20 -17.34
C ARG A 292 7.12 -3.81 -16.86
N ALA A 293 6.58 -2.76 -17.50
CA ALA A 293 6.79 -1.38 -17.07
C ALA A 293 6.22 -1.13 -15.67
N TYR A 294 5.02 -1.63 -15.39
CA TYR A 294 4.39 -1.55 -14.07
C TYR A 294 5.26 -2.20 -12.99
N ARG A 295 5.66 -3.47 -13.18
CA ARG A 295 6.53 -4.18 -12.23
C ARG A 295 7.86 -3.45 -11.98
N LYS A 296 8.46 -2.87 -13.02
CA LYS A 296 9.67 -2.06 -12.87
C LYS A 296 9.43 -0.83 -12.00
N LEU A 297 8.35 -0.08 -12.26
CA LEU A 297 8.00 1.12 -11.51
C LEU A 297 7.80 0.84 -10.02
N LEU A 298 7.29 -0.33 -9.66
CA LEU A 298 7.11 -0.73 -8.25
C LEU A 298 8.44 -0.77 -7.46
N PHE A 299 9.56 -1.01 -8.12
CA PHE A 299 10.88 -1.00 -7.49
C PHE A 299 11.55 0.38 -7.46
N SER A 300 10.89 1.41 -7.97
CA SER A 300 11.44 2.77 -8.07
C SER A 300 11.76 3.42 -6.72
N ARG A 301 11.20 2.93 -5.61
CA ARG A 301 11.51 3.39 -4.24
C ARG A 301 12.44 2.43 -3.52
N ILE A 302 12.35 1.13 -3.78
CA ILE A 302 13.15 0.09 -3.14
C ILE A 302 14.63 0.23 -3.52
N VAL A 303 14.95 0.27 -4.81
CA VAL A 303 16.34 0.27 -5.29
C VAL A 303 17.14 1.48 -4.77
N PRO A 304 16.66 2.74 -4.89
CA PRO A 304 17.36 3.87 -4.32
C PRO A 304 17.48 3.81 -2.79
N ALA A 305 16.47 3.29 -2.08
CA ALA A 305 16.51 3.13 -0.64
C ALA A 305 17.60 2.13 -0.20
N LEU A 306 17.70 0.98 -0.85
CA LEU A 306 18.75 -0.01 -0.58
C LEU A 306 20.16 0.55 -0.80
N ARG A 307 20.34 1.40 -1.82
CA ARG A 307 21.62 2.10 -2.06
C ARG A 307 21.93 3.09 -0.93
N ASP A 308 20.94 3.87 -0.54
CA ASP A 308 21.13 4.91 0.49
C ASP A 308 21.44 4.34 1.87
N ILE A 309 20.86 3.19 2.23
CA ILE A 309 21.15 2.49 3.49
C ILE A 309 22.39 1.58 3.41
N GLY A 310 23.09 1.55 2.28
CA GLY A 310 24.34 0.80 2.13
C GLY A 310 24.19 -0.70 1.90
N LEU A 311 23.03 -1.19 1.45
CA LEU A 311 22.79 -2.59 1.07
C LEU A 311 22.82 -2.81 -0.47
N TRP A 312 23.76 -2.18 -1.15
CA TRP A 312 23.87 -2.26 -2.61
C TRP A 312 25.23 -2.78 -3.05
N SER A 313 25.49 -4.06 -2.81
CA SER A 313 26.69 -4.74 -3.32
C SER A 313 26.50 -5.21 -4.76
N ASP A 314 27.62 -5.64 -5.40
CA ASP A 314 27.58 -6.28 -6.72
C ASP A 314 26.67 -7.52 -6.75
N ARG A 315 26.53 -8.22 -5.62
CA ARG A 315 25.64 -9.37 -5.48
C ARG A 315 24.18 -8.93 -5.60
N VAL A 316 23.78 -7.91 -4.84
CA VAL A 316 22.42 -7.35 -4.90
C VAL A 316 22.15 -6.79 -6.29
N ALA A 317 23.07 -6.02 -6.86
CA ALA A 317 22.92 -5.44 -8.19
C ALA A 317 22.65 -6.51 -9.26
N ARG A 318 23.40 -7.64 -9.24
CA ARG A 318 23.18 -8.76 -10.19
C ARG A 318 21.81 -9.41 -10.05
N GLU A 319 21.27 -9.55 -8.84
CA GLU A 319 19.93 -10.11 -8.65
C GLU A 319 18.84 -9.13 -9.12
N TYR A 320 19.01 -7.84 -8.86
CA TYR A 320 18.09 -6.81 -9.33
C TYR A 320 18.17 -6.57 -10.84
N GLU A 321 19.31 -6.84 -11.46
CA GLU A 321 19.46 -6.89 -12.93
C GLU A 321 18.59 -8.00 -13.55
N LYS A 322 18.54 -9.19 -12.92
CA LYS A 322 17.66 -10.28 -13.36
C LYS A 322 16.18 -9.91 -13.26
N LEU A 323 15.79 -9.10 -12.26
CA LEU A 323 14.45 -8.55 -12.14
C LEU A 323 14.17 -7.42 -13.14
N GLY A 324 15.18 -6.90 -13.84
CA GLY A 324 15.06 -5.84 -14.83
C GLY A 324 14.83 -4.46 -14.25
N VAL A 325 15.24 -4.20 -12.98
CA VAL A 325 14.96 -2.96 -12.23
C VAL A 325 16.21 -2.13 -11.93
N LEU A 326 17.35 -2.47 -12.52
CA LEU A 326 18.64 -1.82 -12.27
C LEU A 326 18.66 -0.33 -12.65
N GLU A 327 17.78 0.10 -13.55
CA GLU A 327 17.68 1.51 -13.98
C GLU A 327 17.44 2.47 -12.82
N TRP A 328 16.72 2.05 -11.79
CA TRP A 328 16.42 2.84 -10.59
C TRP A 328 17.64 3.08 -9.69
N ALA A 329 18.73 2.34 -9.91
CA ALA A 329 19.97 2.53 -9.16
C ALA A 329 20.63 3.91 -9.41
N LYS A 330 20.22 4.64 -10.44
CA LYS A 330 20.72 5.98 -10.79
C LYS A 330 19.88 7.11 -10.18
N GLU A 331 18.69 6.80 -9.68
CA GLU A 331 17.78 7.78 -9.11
C GLU A 331 18.28 8.31 -7.76
N ASP A 332 18.07 9.60 -7.55
CA ASP A 332 18.31 10.25 -6.26
C ASP A 332 17.08 10.11 -5.37
N LEU A 333 17.22 9.36 -4.28
CA LEU A 333 16.13 9.07 -3.35
C LEU A 333 15.55 10.33 -2.72
N ASP A 334 16.38 11.30 -2.34
CA ASP A 334 15.91 12.55 -1.73
C ASP A 334 15.03 13.36 -2.70
N SER A 335 15.37 13.35 -3.99
CA SER A 335 14.54 13.97 -5.02
C SER A 335 13.23 13.24 -5.26
N LEU A 336 13.23 11.89 -5.19
CA LEU A 336 12.03 11.08 -5.28
C LEU A 336 11.10 11.36 -4.10
N MET A 337 11.63 11.35 -2.88
CA MET A 337 10.86 11.60 -1.66
C MET A 337 10.30 13.03 -1.60
N ARG A 338 11.07 14.04 -2.03
CA ARG A 338 10.53 15.42 -2.15
C ARG A 338 9.35 15.48 -3.13
N ARG A 339 9.45 14.83 -4.27
CA ARG A 339 8.34 14.74 -5.24
C ARG A 339 7.10 14.08 -4.63
N ASP A 340 7.27 12.96 -3.93
CA ASP A 340 6.17 12.26 -3.26
C ASP A 340 5.51 13.16 -2.19
N GLU A 341 6.31 13.88 -1.41
CA GLU A 341 5.82 14.83 -0.42
C GLU A 341 5.09 16.04 -1.05
N ASP A 342 5.60 16.59 -2.14
CA ASP A 342 4.95 17.70 -2.87
C ASP A 342 3.62 17.27 -3.47
N VAL A 343 3.56 16.07 -4.02
CA VAL A 343 2.34 15.46 -4.54
C VAL A 343 1.33 15.24 -3.41
N ALA A 344 1.77 14.71 -2.28
CA ALA A 344 0.92 14.52 -1.11
C ALA A 344 0.36 15.85 -0.60
N ARG A 345 1.18 16.90 -0.50
CA ARG A 345 0.74 18.25 -0.13
C ARG A 345 -0.25 18.86 -1.11
N ALA A 346 -0.05 18.62 -2.41
CA ALA A 346 -0.98 19.11 -3.42
C ALA A 346 -2.34 18.42 -3.32
N ALA A 347 -2.37 17.10 -3.11
CA ALA A 347 -3.59 16.36 -2.89
C ALA A 347 -4.33 16.82 -1.63
N GLU A 348 -3.62 17.05 -0.53
CA GLU A 348 -4.20 17.56 0.71
C GLU A 348 -4.85 18.94 0.51
N ARG A 349 -4.17 19.88 -0.17
CA ARG A 349 -4.75 21.20 -0.50
C ARG A 349 -6.02 21.06 -1.30
N GLN A 350 -6.00 20.25 -2.35
CA GLN A 350 -7.17 19.99 -3.19
C GLN A 350 -8.35 19.42 -2.39
N GLN A 351 -8.10 18.46 -1.52
CA GLN A 351 -9.14 17.87 -0.67
C GLN A 351 -9.72 18.90 0.32
N ARG A 352 -8.89 19.74 0.93
CA ARG A 352 -9.36 20.81 1.81
C ARG A 352 -10.24 21.82 1.05
N GLU A 353 -9.83 22.22 -0.15
CA GLU A 353 -10.62 23.13 -1.00
C GLU A 353 -11.97 22.51 -1.39
N LEU A 354 -12.00 21.23 -1.74
CA LEU A 354 -13.22 20.51 -2.02
C LEU A 354 -14.14 20.43 -0.79
N ALA A 355 -13.60 20.14 0.38
CA ALA A 355 -14.37 20.10 1.63
C ALA A 355 -14.99 21.47 1.97
N VAL A 356 -14.24 22.56 1.78
CA VAL A 356 -14.75 23.92 1.96
C VAL A 356 -15.88 24.24 0.97
N ARG A 357 -15.72 23.90 -0.31
CA ARG A 357 -16.77 24.10 -1.32
C ARG A 357 -18.03 23.31 -1.01
N HIS A 358 -17.88 22.04 -0.59
CA HIS A 358 -19.02 21.20 -0.20
C HIS A 358 -19.77 21.78 1.00
N ALA A 359 -19.04 22.27 2.03
CA ALA A 359 -19.65 22.93 3.17
C ALA A 359 -20.41 24.19 2.76
N GLN A 360 -19.85 25.03 1.89
CA GLN A 360 -20.52 26.23 1.37
C GLN A 360 -21.79 25.90 0.57
N VAL A 361 -21.73 24.86 -0.27
CA VAL A 361 -22.91 24.39 -1.03
C VAL A 361 -23.99 23.88 -0.08
N ALA A 362 -23.61 23.08 0.92
CA ALA A 362 -24.56 22.57 1.92
C ALA A 362 -25.23 23.70 2.72
N GLU A 363 -24.46 24.71 3.12
CA GLU A 363 -24.98 25.90 3.82
C GLU A 363 -25.95 26.70 2.92
N THR A 364 -25.58 26.91 1.64
CA THR A 364 -26.44 27.60 0.66
C THR A 364 -27.78 26.86 0.45
N LEU A 365 -27.73 25.54 0.35
CA LEU A 365 -28.94 24.71 0.20
C LEU A 365 -29.80 24.73 1.47
N ALA A 366 -29.19 24.74 2.65
CA ALA A 366 -29.90 24.83 3.92
C ALA A 366 -30.63 26.20 4.09
N MET A 367 -29.97 27.29 3.64
CA MET A 367 -30.58 28.64 3.67
C MET A 367 -31.69 28.85 2.62
N GLY A 368 -31.65 28.05 1.54
CA GLY A 368 -32.62 28.15 0.42
C GLY A 368 -33.87 27.28 0.59
N SER A 369 -33.99 26.49 1.65
CA SER A 369 -35.21 25.71 1.95
C SER A 369 -36.25 26.63 2.58
N PRO A 370 -37.44 26.88 1.95
CA PRO A 370 -38.48 27.67 2.59
C PRO A 370 -38.98 26.94 3.83
N GLU A 371 -39.03 27.65 4.95
CA GLU A 371 -39.71 27.17 6.16
C GLU A 371 -41.12 26.69 5.76
N ALA A 372 -41.42 25.43 6.06
CA ALA A 372 -42.75 24.90 5.93
C ALA A 372 -43.65 25.71 6.86
N GLY A 373 -44.36 26.68 6.27
CA GLY A 373 -45.26 27.55 6.96
C GLY A 373 -46.27 26.75 7.79
N ASP A 374 -46.30 27.06 9.04
CA ASP A 374 -47.28 26.57 10.04
C ASP A 374 -48.70 26.94 9.57
N ALA A 375 -49.38 25.98 8.94
CA ALA A 375 -50.78 26.13 8.62
C ALA A 375 -51.60 25.85 9.88
N THR A 376 -51.63 26.82 10.75
CA THR A 376 -52.67 26.87 11.82
C THR A 376 -54.02 27.08 11.16
N THR A 377 -54.77 26.00 11.05
CA THR A 377 -56.20 26.05 10.77
C THR A 377 -56.96 26.60 11.98
N THR A 378 -57.44 27.83 11.83
CA THR A 378 -58.55 28.33 12.62
C THR A 378 -59.85 28.01 11.87
N SER A 379 -60.69 27.21 12.45
CA SER A 379 -62.14 27.31 12.59
C SER A 379 -62.73 25.96 12.97
#